data_318129d54987594d8f4407d402a188e2
#
_entry.id   318129d54987594d8f4407d402a188e2
#
_cell.length_a   1.000
_cell.length_b   1.000
_cell.length_c   1.000
_cell.angle_alpha   90.00
_cell.angle_beta   90.00
_cell.angle_gamma   90.00
#
_symmetry.space_group_name_H-M   'P 1'
#
loop_
_entity.id
_entity.type
_entity.pdbx_description
1 polymer ?
#
loop_
_entity_poly.entity_id
_entity_poly.type
_entity_poly.pdbx_seq_one_letter_code
_entity_poly.pdbx_strand_id
1 'polypeptide(L)'
;MKVLLAVDDSRYSEVALQALMNQVPPAHADVRVLHVVDISLGDYQSQDVLEGAHKAKMNYAHELVGRYSKKLKDAGYTAEPLVKQGGPQGTIIEFAEQWKPDLIFLGSHGRRGWKRLTLGSVSEEVAHNVHCSVVIARPLQHA
;
A
#
# COMPACT_ATOMS: atom_id res chain seq x y z
N MET A 1 -0.99 5.25 -18.06
CA MET A 1 -1.50 4.13 -17.24
C MET A 1 -1.55 4.57 -15.78
N LYS A 2 -2.68 4.39 -15.16
CA LYS A 2 -2.85 4.65 -13.73
C LYS A 2 -2.45 3.41 -12.92
N VAL A 3 -1.51 3.58 -12.01
CA VAL A 3 -0.98 2.49 -11.19
C VAL A 3 -1.14 2.83 -9.72
N LEU A 4 -1.75 1.93 -8.97
CA LEU A 4 -1.89 2.04 -7.53
C LEU A 4 -0.85 1.14 -6.86
N LEU A 5 -0.03 1.71 -5.98
CA LEU A 5 0.88 0.98 -5.12
C LEU A 5 0.39 1.10 -3.68
N ALA A 6 -0.11 0.00 -3.14
CA ALA A 6 -0.56 -0.06 -1.75
C ALA A 6 0.60 -0.53 -0.87
N VAL A 7 0.96 0.27 0.12
CA VAL A 7 2.15 0.03 0.95
C VAL A 7 1.81 0.02 2.44
N ASP A 8 2.57 -0.75 3.18
CA ASP A 8 2.67 -0.68 4.63
C ASP A 8 4.17 -0.65 5.00
N ASP A 9 4.50 -0.80 6.27
CA ASP A 9 5.88 -0.77 6.72
C ASP A 9 6.57 -2.16 6.69
N SER A 10 5.96 -3.13 6.02
CA SER A 10 6.55 -4.46 5.85
C SER A 10 7.57 -4.49 4.71
N ARG A 11 8.43 -5.51 4.73
CA ARG A 11 9.35 -5.76 3.63
C ARG A 11 8.63 -6.10 2.32
N TYR A 12 7.41 -6.58 2.39
CA TYR A 12 6.62 -6.94 1.20
C TYR A 12 6.24 -5.73 0.38
N SER A 13 6.12 -4.56 0.99
CA SER A 13 5.89 -3.31 0.26
C SER A 13 7.11 -2.90 -0.58
N GLU A 14 8.33 -3.13 -0.08
CA GLU A 14 9.54 -2.93 -0.89
C GLU A 14 9.56 -3.88 -2.09
N VAL A 15 9.15 -5.13 -1.90
CA VAL A 15 9.06 -6.10 -2.99
C VAL A 15 8.05 -5.63 -4.04
N ALA A 16 6.91 -5.07 -3.60
CA ALA A 16 5.90 -4.52 -4.50
C ALA A 16 6.43 -3.32 -5.29
N LEU A 17 7.18 -2.43 -4.63
CA LEU A 17 7.82 -1.30 -5.31
C LEU A 17 8.77 -1.78 -6.40
N GLN A 18 9.62 -2.75 -6.09
CA GLN A 18 10.55 -3.29 -7.07
C GLN A 18 9.84 -3.96 -8.24
N ALA A 19 8.75 -4.68 -7.96
CA ALA A 19 7.95 -5.31 -9.01
C ALA A 19 7.35 -4.24 -9.95
N LEU A 20 6.85 -3.15 -9.40
CA LEU A 20 6.31 -2.04 -10.18
C LEU A 20 7.41 -1.46 -11.10
N MET A 21 8.57 -1.14 -10.53
CA MET A 21 9.66 -0.55 -11.30
C MET A 21 10.22 -1.49 -12.36
N ASN A 22 10.16 -2.80 -12.13
CA ASN A 22 10.61 -3.79 -13.11
C ASN A 22 9.60 -4.01 -14.24
N GLN A 23 8.32 -3.81 -13.98
CA GLN A 23 7.26 -4.18 -14.94
C GLN A 23 6.65 -3.01 -15.68
N VAL A 24 6.68 -1.82 -15.12
CA VAL A 24 6.04 -0.64 -15.71
C VAL A 24 7.07 0.46 -15.94
N PRO A 25 7.34 0.83 -17.20
CA PRO A 25 8.28 1.92 -17.48
C PRO A 25 7.78 3.26 -16.92
N PRO A 26 8.69 4.13 -16.43
CA PRO A 26 8.31 5.42 -15.85
C PRO A 26 7.47 6.31 -16.78
N ALA A 27 7.78 6.29 -18.08
CA ALA A 27 7.10 7.13 -19.05
C ALA A 27 5.61 6.81 -19.22
N HIS A 28 5.17 5.64 -18.78
CA HIS A 28 3.79 5.17 -18.98
C HIS A 28 2.99 5.07 -17.69
N ALA A 29 3.55 5.53 -16.57
CA ALA A 29 2.92 5.33 -15.27
C ALA A 29 2.61 6.64 -14.57
N ASP A 30 1.36 6.77 -14.13
CA ASP A 30 0.91 7.75 -13.15
C ASP A 30 0.59 6.97 -11.88
N VAL A 31 1.44 7.10 -10.87
CA VAL A 31 1.41 6.26 -9.67
C VAL A 31 0.78 7.00 -8.50
N ARG A 32 -0.14 6.33 -7.81
CA ARG A 32 -0.60 6.75 -6.49
C ARG A 32 -0.04 5.76 -5.47
N VAL A 33 0.64 6.27 -4.47
CA VAL A 33 1.18 5.46 -3.36
C VAL A 33 0.24 5.62 -2.18
N LEU A 34 -0.45 4.55 -1.82
CA LEU A 34 -1.49 4.57 -0.80
C LEU A 34 -1.09 3.77 0.42
N HIS A 35 -1.20 4.38 1.59
CA HIS A 35 -1.18 3.69 2.87
C HIS A 35 -2.49 3.97 3.61
N VAL A 36 -3.07 2.92 4.20
CA VAL A 36 -4.30 3.01 4.98
C VAL A 36 -3.95 2.88 6.45
N VAL A 37 -4.31 3.90 7.23
CA VAL A 37 -4.15 3.89 8.68
C VAL A 37 -5.39 3.26 9.29
N ASP A 38 -5.18 2.14 9.98
CA ASP A 38 -6.25 1.50 10.74
C ASP A 38 -6.42 2.22 12.07
N ILE A 39 -7.56 2.89 12.22
CA ILE A 39 -7.91 3.58 13.46
C ILE A 39 -8.83 2.67 14.25
N SER A 40 -8.34 1.54 14.70
CA SER A 40 -9.05 0.79 15.70
C SER A 40 -8.92 1.54 17.03
N LEU A 41 -10.08 1.81 17.65
CA LEU A 41 -10.13 2.39 18.99
C LEU A 41 -9.62 1.32 19.96
N GLY A 42 -8.32 1.40 20.28
CA GLY A 42 -7.76 0.55 21.33
C GLY A 42 -8.19 1.04 22.72
N ASP A 43 -7.79 0.33 23.75
CA ASP A 43 -8.04 0.68 25.14
C ASP A 43 -7.20 1.91 25.54
N TYR A 44 -7.58 3.07 25.03
CA TYR A 44 -6.92 4.33 25.40
C TYR A 44 -7.57 4.88 26.66
N GLN A 45 -6.75 5.21 27.64
CA GLN A 45 -7.22 5.65 28.97
C GLN A 45 -7.77 7.07 28.96
N SER A 46 -7.44 7.88 27.96
CA SER A 46 -7.90 9.26 27.87
C SER A 46 -8.00 9.74 26.44
N GLN A 47 -8.80 10.77 26.21
CA GLN A 47 -8.93 11.43 24.92
C GLN A 47 -7.59 12.00 24.43
N ASP A 48 -6.80 12.57 25.34
CA ASP A 48 -5.50 13.14 25.00
C ASP A 48 -4.51 12.07 24.49
N VAL A 49 -4.52 10.88 25.11
CA VAL A 49 -3.69 9.75 24.68
C VAL A 49 -4.14 9.26 23.32
N LEU A 50 -5.45 9.18 23.10
CA LEU A 50 -6.02 8.77 21.82
C LEU A 50 -5.62 9.75 20.71
N GLU A 51 -5.74 11.04 20.93
CA GLU A 51 -5.37 12.07 19.95
C GLU A 51 -3.87 12.04 19.64
N GLY A 52 -3.03 11.86 20.66
CA GLY A 52 -1.59 11.72 20.47
C GLY A 52 -1.21 10.49 19.66
N ALA A 53 -1.84 9.35 19.94
CA ALA A 53 -1.62 8.12 19.22
C ALA A 53 -2.08 8.25 17.75
N HIS A 54 -3.22 8.87 17.52
CA HIS A 54 -3.74 9.13 16.18
C HIS A 54 -2.79 10.01 15.38
N LYS A 55 -2.34 11.11 15.97
CA LYS A 55 -1.40 12.03 15.32
C LYS A 55 -0.09 11.34 14.98
N ALA A 56 0.43 10.49 15.87
CA ALA A 56 1.66 9.74 15.63
C ALA A 56 1.50 8.77 14.46
N LYS A 57 0.37 8.05 14.40
CA LYS A 57 0.08 7.14 13.28
C LYS A 57 -0.03 7.87 11.94
N MET A 58 -0.68 9.03 11.94
CA MET A 58 -0.83 9.83 10.72
C MET A 58 0.51 10.39 10.25
N ASN A 59 1.33 10.90 11.16
CA ASN A 59 2.67 11.39 10.82
C ASN A 59 3.54 10.28 10.24
N TYR A 60 3.51 9.11 10.86
CA TYR A 60 4.24 7.95 10.37
C TYR A 60 3.77 7.53 8.97
N ALA A 61 2.46 7.52 8.75
CA ALA A 61 1.87 7.18 7.46
C ALA A 61 2.31 8.15 6.36
N HIS A 62 2.32 9.45 6.63
CA HIS A 62 2.79 10.45 5.68
C HIS A 62 4.26 10.29 5.34
N GLU A 63 5.10 9.98 6.33
CA GLU A 63 6.52 9.68 6.09
C GLU A 63 6.70 8.44 5.22
N LEU A 64 5.92 7.41 5.48
CA LEU A 64 5.99 6.15 4.75
C LEU A 64 5.68 6.36 3.26
N VAL A 65 4.54 6.94 2.93
CA VAL A 65 4.15 7.18 1.53
C VAL A 65 5.06 8.19 0.87
N GLY A 66 5.59 9.14 1.63
CA GLY A 66 6.58 10.11 1.14
C GLY A 66 7.87 9.45 0.69
N ARG A 67 8.38 8.49 1.47
CA ARG A 67 9.59 7.74 1.09
C ARG A 67 9.40 6.94 -0.18
N TYR A 68 8.28 6.24 -0.30
CA TYR A 68 7.97 5.46 -1.51
C TYR A 68 7.78 6.35 -2.73
N SER A 69 7.06 7.47 -2.56
CA SER A 69 6.87 8.44 -3.65
C SER A 69 8.17 9.05 -4.10
N LYS A 70 9.06 9.36 -3.16
CA LYS A 70 10.39 9.90 -3.49
C LYS A 70 11.22 8.90 -4.30
N LYS A 71 11.24 7.64 -3.90
CA LYS A 71 11.94 6.59 -4.65
C LYS A 71 11.43 6.48 -6.07
N LEU A 72 10.12 6.55 -6.27
CA LEU A 72 9.52 6.52 -7.59
C LEU A 72 9.88 7.76 -8.41
N LYS A 73 9.78 8.94 -7.83
CA LYS A 73 10.15 10.19 -8.50
C LYS A 73 11.62 10.21 -8.89
N ASP A 74 12.49 9.75 -8.02
CA ASP A 74 13.93 9.67 -8.31
C ASP A 74 14.22 8.71 -9.46
N ALA A 75 13.36 7.73 -9.69
CA ALA A 75 13.43 6.79 -10.81
C ALA A 75 12.68 7.27 -12.05
N GLY A 76 12.16 8.50 -12.05
CA GLY A 76 11.51 9.10 -13.22
C GLY A 76 10.00 8.94 -13.30
N TYR A 77 9.36 8.38 -12.27
CA TYR A 77 7.91 8.21 -12.23
C TYR A 77 7.19 9.48 -11.77
N THR A 78 5.99 9.68 -12.32
CA THR A 78 5.02 10.57 -11.68
C THR A 78 4.40 9.81 -10.53
N ALA A 79 4.53 10.31 -9.31
CA ALA A 79 4.04 9.63 -8.12
C ALA A 79 3.43 10.63 -7.13
N GLU A 80 2.30 10.27 -6.56
CA GLU A 80 1.60 11.08 -5.57
C GLU A 80 1.33 10.25 -4.31
N PRO A 81 1.73 10.73 -3.13
CA PRO A 81 1.47 10.04 -1.88
C PRO A 81 0.05 10.29 -1.39
N LEU A 82 -0.58 9.25 -0.88
CA LEU A 82 -1.92 9.31 -0.30
C LEU A 82 -1.99 8.53 1.00
N VAL A 83 -2.61 9.13 2.01
CA VAL A 83 -2.93 8.47 3.26
C VAL A 83 -4.43 8.51 3.46
N LYS A 84 -5.01 7.36 3.75
CA LYS A 84 -6.44 7.24 4.07
C LYS A 84 -6.61 6.51 5.40
N GLN A 85 -7.77 6.68 6.00
CA GLN A 85 -8.11 6.06 7.28
C GLN A 85 -9.22 5.04 7.07
N GLY A 86 -9.14 3.93 7.76
CA GLY A 86 -10.17 2.89 7.70
C GLY A 86 -9.59 1.49 7.75
N GLY A 87 -10.39 0.50 7.40
CA GLY A 87 -9.92 -0.86 7.23
C GLY A 87 -9.10 -0.98 5.94
N PRO A 88 -7.92 -1.61 5.98
CA PRO A 88 -7.05 -1.64 4.80
C PRO A 88 -7.70 -2.21 3.54
N GLN A 89 -8.37 -3.34 3.66
CA GLN A 89 -8.99 -4.00 2.51
C GLN A 89 -10.06 -3.13 1.86
N GLY A 90 -11.04 -2.72 2.65
CA GLY A 90 -12.18 -1.93 2.17
C GLY A 90 -11.76 -0.58 1.61
N THR A 91 -10.80 0.07 2.25
CA THR A 91 -10.33 1.39 1.81
C THR A 91 -9.59 1.33 0.49
N ILE A 92 -8.74 0.30 0.30
CA ILE A 92 -8.03 0.10 -0.97
C ILE A 92 -9.04 -0.18 -2.09
N ILE A 93 -9.99 -1.06 -1.84
CA ILE A 93 -11.03 -1.43 -2.82
C ILE A 93 -11.87 -0.21 -3.20
N GLU A 94 -12.30 0.57 -2.22
CA GLU A 94 -13.08 1.79 -2.45
C GLU A 94 -12.29 2.81 -3.27
N PHE A 95 -11.02 3.03 -2.94
CA PHE A 95 -10.17 3.94 -3.71
C PHE A 95 -10.00 3.46 -5.15
N ALA A 96 -9.81 2.16 -5.34
CA ALA A 96 -9.70 1.58 -6.68
C ALA A 96 -10.98 1.78 -7.51
N GLU A 97 -12.16 1.67 -6.88
CA GLU A 97 -13.43 1.92 -7.56
C GLU A 97 -13.57 3.38 -7.98
N GLN A 98 -13.10 4.31 -7.18
CA GLN A 98 -13.21 5.75 -7.44
C GLN A 98 -12.17 6.23 -8.46
N TRP A 99 -10.92 5.84 -8.28
CA TRP A 99 -9.83 6.31 -9.14
C TRP A 99 -9.69 5.51 -10.43
N LYS A 100 -10.14 4.27 -10.43
CA LYS A 100 -10.10 3.34 -11.57
C LYS A 100 -8.69 3.15 -12.12
N PRO A 101 -7.76 2.64 -11.28
CA PRO A 101 -6.43 2.31 -11.77
C PRO A 101 -6.49 1.21 -12.82
N ASP A 102 -5.50 1.18 -13.70
CA ASP A 102 -5.32 0.09 -14.65
C ASP A 102 -4.66 -1.12 -14.00
N LEU A 103 -3.87 -0.86 -12.95
CA LEU A 103 -3.03 -1.88 -12.33
C LEU A 103 -2.82 -1.55 -10.87
N ILE A 104 -2.90 -2.57 -10.02
CA ILE A 104 -2.59 -2.44 -8.58
C ILE A 104 -1.39 -3.33 -8.26
N PHE A 105 -0.41 -2.78 -7.56
CA PHE A 105 0.72 -3.52 -6.99
C PHE A 105 0.60 -3.54 -5.47
N LEU A 106 0.74 -4.70 -4.88
CA LEU A 106 0.83 -4.84 -3.43
C LEU A 106 1.66 -6.08 -3.08
N GLY A 107 2.16 -6.12 -1.87
CA GLY A 107 2.90 -7.28 -1.38
C GLY A 107 1.98 -8.47 -1.11
N SER A 108 2.55 -9.66 -1.14
CA SER A 108 1.80 -10.90 -0.87
C SER A 108 1.32 -11.00 0.57
N HIS A 109 1.98 -10.29 1.49
CA HIS A 109 1.65 -10.26 2.91
C HIS A 109 1.85 -8.85 3.46
N GLY A 110 1.28 -8.59 4.62
CA GLY A 110 1.56 -7.38 5.38
C GLY A 110 2.47 -7.67 6.57
N ARG A 111 2.39 -6.83 7.60
CA ARG A 111 3.25 -6.93 8.80
C ARG A 111 3.15 -8.26 9.54
N ARG A 112 1.99 -8.92 9.47
CA ARG A 112 1.73 -10.18 10.19
C ARG A 112 1.85 -11.41 9.31
N GLY A 113 2.16 -11.25 8.03
CA GLY A 113 2.21 -12.33 7.08
C GLY A 113 3.55 -13.04 7.06
N TRP A 114 3.55 -14.34 7.29
CA TRP A 114 4.76 -15.13 7.30
C TRP A 114 4.63 -16.50 6.62
N LYS A 115 3.42 -16.87 6.20
CA LYS A 115 3.20 -18.18 5.55
C LYS A 115 3.50 -18.08 4.06
N ARG A 116 4.44 -18.88 3.59
CA ARG A 116 4.94 -18.84 2.22
C ARG A 116 3.92 -19.19 1.15
N LEU A 117 2.98 -20.06 1.45
CA LEU A 117 2.07 -20.64 0.46
C LEU A 117 0.70 -19.99 0.44
N THR A 118 0.42 -19.04 1.31
CA THR A 118 -0.86 -18.35 1.38
C THR A 118 -0.66 -16.87 1.10
N LEU A 119 -1.71 -16.22 0.63
CA LEU A 119 -1.73 -14.78 0.49
C LEU A 119 -2.14 -14.15 1.83
N GLY A 120 -1.71 -12.92 2.05
CA GLY A 120 -2.17 -12.13 3.18
C GLY A 120 -3.63 -11.72 2.99
N SER A 121 -4.28 -11.32 4.10
CA SER A 121 -5.69 -10.96 4.08
C SER A 121 -5.98 -9.76 3.17
N VAL A 122 -5.10 -8.77 3.13
CA VAL A 122 -5.29 -7.59 2.28
C VAL A 122 -5.13 -7.95 0.81
N SER A 123 -4.07 -8.67 0.44
CA SER A 123 -3.83 -9.04 -0.95
C SER A 123 -4.93 -9.95 -1.50
N GLU A 124 -5.40 -10.88 -0.70
CA GLU A 124 -6.49 -11.77 -1.10
C GLU A 124 -7.80 -11.02 -1.33
N GLU A 125 -8.22 -10.18 -0.39
CA GLU A 125 -9.46 -9.41 -0.50
C GLU A 125 -9.41 -8.43 -1.67
N VAL A 126 -8.29 -7.74 -1.86
CA VAL A 126 -8.14 -6.80 -2.99
C VAL A 126 -8.25 -7.55 -4.30
N ALA A 127 -7.53 -8.66 -4.44
CA ALA A 127 -7.56 -9.45 -5.69
C ALA A 127 -8.96 -9.96 -6.04
N HIS A 128 -9.77 -10.31 -5.04
CA HIS A 128 -11.13 -10.78 -5.25
C HIS A 128 -12.14 -9.69 -5.63
N ASN A 129 -11.89 -8.45 -5.23
CA ASN A 129 -12.94 -7.41 -5.22
C ASN A 129 -12.67 -6.21 -6.13
N VAL A 130 -11.53 -6.14 -6.80
CA VAL A 130 -11.27 -5.06 -7.75
C VAL A 130 -11.50 -5.51 -9.18
N HIS A 131 -11.75 -4.53 -10.07
CA HIS A 131 -12.06 -4.81 -11.48
C HIS A 131 -10.82 -4.71 -12.40
N CYS A 132 -9.71 -4.23 -11.87
CA CYS A 132 -8.48 -4.11 -12.63
C CYS A 132 -7.51 -5.27 -12.37
N SER A 133 -6.43 -5.31 -13.12
CA SER A 133 -5.36 -6.29 -12.90
C SER A 133 -4.61 -5.99 -11.61
N VAL A 134 -4.19 -7.04 -10.93
CA VAL A 134 -3.48 -6.95 -9.65
C VAL A 134 -2.20 -7.75 -9.74
N VAL A 135 -1.09 -7.13 -9.39
CA VAL A 135 0.19 -7.80 -9.22
C VAL A 135 0.43 -7.97 -7.72
N ILE A 136 0.46 -9.21 -7.29
CA ILE A 136 0.77 -9.56 -5.90
C ILE A 136 2.24 -9.97 -5.88
N ALA A 137 3.08 -9.08 -5.35
CA ALA A 137 4.53 -9.26 -5.39
C ALA A 137 4.99 -10.15 -4.25
N ARG A 138 5.77 -11.16 -4.59
CA ARG A 138 6.39 -12.09 -3.65
C ARG A 138 7.89 -11.88 -3.64
N PRO A 139 8.55 -12.04 -2.48
CA PRO A 139 10.01 -12.05 -2.46
C PRO A 139 10.55 -13.14 -3.37
N LEU A 140 11.63 -12.84 -4.09
CA LEU A 140 12.30 -13.85 -4.90
C LEU A 140 12.85 -14.96 -3.98
N GLN A 141 12.54 -16.18 -4.32
CA GLN A 141 13.14 -17.32 -3.65
C GLN A 141 14.42 -17.68 -4.37
N HIS A 142 15.53 -17.55 -3.66
CA HIS A 142 16.78 -18.09 -4.16
C HIS A 142 16.83 -19.57 -3.82
N ALA A 143 16.92 -20.38 -4.83
CA ALA A 143 17.08 -21.82 -4.65
C ALA A 143 18.42 -22.14 -3.98
#